data_16e599b1ea70ada005ab5e369edd3a93
#
_entry.id   16e599b1ea70ada005ab5e369edd3a93
#
_cell.length_a   1.000
_cell.length_b   1.000
_cell.length_c   1.000
_cell.angle_alpha   90.00
_cell.angle_beta   90.00
_cell.angle_gamma   90.00
#
_symmetry.space_group_name_H-M   'P 1'
#
loop_
_entity.id
_entity.type
_entity.pdbx_description
1 polymer ?
#
loop_
_entity_poly.entity_id
_entity_poly.type
_entity_poly.pdbx_seq_one_letter_code
_entity_poly.pdbx_strand_id
1 'polypeptide(L)'
;TATTEIYTLSLHDALPICSTLRIFLILFYRICIFLTMSLPIYPEFAPIGIEMRDDLYPALNVLPDGVSEFTFSGLYLFRKTYDYKISHVPDTTAIISGLKNGERFFFTPCAVLPEGTLERLFADHAYQKNMSETQCSHERLRLEEAGYQVVEDRDNFDYVYDRKDLAELSGSAYHKKRNLVNAFLNSYSYEQKTLDRHSVSDAIHVLDAWREEKGIDGDYNAAKEALGLYEKLGMQGAVYYVDGKPAAYALGEPISKARMFAVHFEKAIGQYKGIYQFINQAFAQALPAHIRYVNREQDLGDAGLRQAKMTYRPSGFVKKYRVYPKR
;
A
#
# COMPACT_ATOMS: atom_id res chain seq x y z
N THR A 1 -1.56 54.39 -39.31
CA THR A 1 -1.01 54.30 -37.95
C THR A 1 -1.95 53.43 -37.13
N ALA A 2 -1.61 52.15 -37.04
CA ALA A 2 -2.34 51.19 -36.19
C ALA A 2 -1.51 51.02 -34.90
N THR A 3 -2.13 51.41 -33.80
CA THR A 3 -1.58 51.26 -32.45
C THR A 3 -1.88 49.86 -31.97
N THR A 4 -0.84 49.07 -31.74
CA THR A 4 -0.90 47.74 -31.14
C THR A 4 -1.01 47.89 -29.64
N GLU A 5 -2.17 47.69 -29.05
CA GLU A 5 -2.35 47.55 -27.60
C GLU A 5 -1.86 46.17 -27.15
N ILE A 6 -0.77 46.18 -26.37
CA ILE A 6 -0.26 45.01 -25.69
C ILE A 6 -1.08 44.85 -24.40
N TYR A 7 -1.99 43.86 -24.37
CA TYR A 7 -2.65 43.44 -23.14
C TYR A 7 -1.65 42.70 -22.24
N THR A 8 -1.14 43.40 -21.24
CA THR A 8 -0.47 42.78 -20.09
C THR A 8 -1.55 42.13 -19.21
N LEU A 9 -1.76 40.83 -19.39
CA LEU A 9 -2.56 40.05 -18.45
C LEU A 9 -1.88 40.04 -17.08
N SER A 10 -2.53 40.71 -16.12
CA SER A 10 -2.14 40.69 -14.71
C SER A 10 -2.19 39.27 -14.18
N LEU A 11 -1.12 38.85 -13.52
CA LEU A 11 -1.00 37.55 -12.80
C LEU A 11 -2.01 37.37 -11.65
N HIS A 12 -2.95 38.28 -11.48
CA HIS A 12 -3.95 38.27 -10.41
C HIS A 12 -5.28 37.58 -10.76
N ASP A 13 -5.54 37.33 -12.04
CA ASP A 13 -6.80 36.75 -12.51
C ASP A 13 -6.73 35.23 -12.79
N ALA A 14 -5.62 34.59 -12.48
CA ALA A 14 -5.44 33.14 -12.61
C ALA A 14 -5.98 32.42 -11.34
N LEU A 15 -7.30 32.21 -11.35
CA LEU A 15 -8.06 31.09 -10.79
C LEU A 15 -7.85 30.65 -9.31
N PRO A 16 -8.94 30.48 -8.54
CA PRO A 16 -8.94 29.94 -7.17
C PRO A 16 -8.34 28.53 -7.05
N ILE A 17 -8.21 27.78 -8.16
CA ILE A 17 -7.62 26.45 -8.23
C ILE A 17 -6.12 26.46 -7.87
N CYS A 18 -5.40 27.54 -8.18
CA CYS A 18 -3.95 27.64 -7.91
C CYS A 18 -3.64 27.86 -6.41
N SER A 19 -4.53 28.52 -5.67
CA SER A 19 -4.33 28.75 -4.22
C SER A 19 -4.56 27.49 -3.40
N THR A 20 -5.58 26.71 -3.72
CA THR A 20 -5.88 25.45 -3.02
C THR A 20 -4.79 24.40 -3.30
N LEU A 21 -4.29 24.33 -4.52
CA LEU A 21 -3.19 23.44 -4.89
C LEU A 21 -1.86 23.87 -4.21
N ARG A 22 -1.59 25.17 -4.12
CA ARG A 22 -0.43 25.71 -3.37
C ARG A 22 -0.54 25.43 -1.88
N ILE A 23 -1.70 25.62 -1.28
CA ILE A 23 -1.92 25.33 0.15
C ILE A 23 -1.79 23.83 0.39
N PHE A 24 -2.29 22.99 -0.52
CA PHE A 24 -2.17 21.53 -0.45
C PHE A 24 -0.70 21.07 -0.59
N LEU A 25 0.05 21.63 -1.52
CA LEU A 25 1.49 21.39 -1.70
C LEU A 25 2.31 21.89 -0.50
N ILE A 26 1.99 23.04 0.06
CA ILE A 26 2.67 23.59 1.25
C ILE A 26 2.37 22.76 2.50
N LEU A 27 1.11 22.33 2.70
CA LEU A 27 0.76 21.40 3.79
C LEU A 27 1.41 20.03 3.62
N PHE A 28 1.39 19.50 2.40
CA PHE A 28 2.04 18.23 2.06
C PHE A 28 3.56 18.31 2.26
N TYR A 29 4.18 19.39 1.81
CA TYR A 29 5.61 19.67 2.02
C TYR A 29 5.96 19.83 3.51
N ARG A 30 5.12 20.53 4.30
CA ARG A 30 5.30 20.63 5.76
C ARG A 30 5.15 19.29 6.46
N ILE A 31 4.22 18.45 6.05
CA ILE A 31 4.04 17.10 6.61
C ILE A 31 5.28 16.25 6.36
N CYS A 32 5.84 16.31 5.16
CA CYS A 32 7.09 15.60 4.85
C CYS A 32 8.30 16.10 5.64
N ILE A 33 8.35 17.40 5.98
CA ILE A 33 9.42 18.00 6.81
C ILE A 33 9.30 17.56 8.29
N PHE A 34 8.10 17.49 8.85
CA PHE A 34 7.89 17.03 10.23
C PHE A 34 8.32 15.56 10.45
N LEU A 35 8.27 14.74 9.41
CA LEU A 35 8.70 13.34 9.41
C LEU A 35 10.17 13.11 9.79
N THR A 36 11.00 14.12 9.66
CA THR A 36 12.45 13.90 9.55
C THR A 36 13.24 14.30 10.80
N MET A 37 12.60 14.89 11.82
CA MET A 37 13.33 15.45 12.97
C MET A 37 13.99 14.41 13.89
N SER A 38 13.58 13.14 13.84
CA SER A 38 14.13 12.04 14.64
C SER A 38 14.93 11.00 13.84
N LEU A 39 14.94 11.12 12.51
CA LEU A 39 15.60 10.17 11.62
C LEU A 39 17.07 10.56 11.37
N PRO A 40 17.97 9.59 11.13
CA PRO A 40 19.35 9.90 10.71
C PRO A 40 19.36 10.63 9.37
N ILE A 41 20.29 11.58 9.24
CA ILE A 41 20.49 12.33 8.01
C ILE A 41 21.33 11.48 7.03
N TYR A 42 20.88 11.40 5.75
CA TYR A 42 21.64 10.74 4.70
C TYR A 42 23.07 11.30 4.61
N PRO A 43 24.14 10.47 4.57
CA PRO A 43 24.13 9.04 4.21
C PRO A 43 23.93 8.03 5.34
N GLU A 44 23.66 8.44 6.55
CA GLU A 44 23.44 7.51 7.66
C GLU A 44 22.03 6.89 7.59
N PHE A 45 21.93 5.60 7.94
CA PHE A 45 20.66 4.85 7.98
C PHE A 45 20.49 4.16 9.33
N ALA A 46 19.26 4.14 9.84
CA ALA A 46 18.87 3.34 11.01
C ALA A 46 17.91 2.20 10.64
N PRO A 47 17.89 1.10 11.37
CA PRO A 47 16.84 0.08 11.28
C PRO A 47 15.48 0.70 11.63
N ILE A 48 14.41 0.19 11.00
CA ILE A 48 13.04 0.63 11.32
C ILE A 48 12.59 -0.04 12.61
N GLY A 49 12.35 0.77 13.65
CA GLY A 49 11.84 0.34 14.94
C GLY A 49 10.36 0.71 15.14
N ILE A 50 9.69 0.00 16.04
CA ILE A 50 8.27 0.24 16.34
C ILE A 50 8.05 1.61 17.01
N GLU A 51 9.04 2.14 17.68
CA GLU A 51 9.05 3.47 18.31
C GLU A 51 8.94 4.62 17.30
N MET A 52 9.35 4.39 16.05
CA MET A 52 9.25 5.39 14.96
C MET A 52 7.81 5.57 14.44
N ARG A 53 6.87 4.76 14.91
CA ARG A 53 5.50 4.76 14.40
C ARG A 53 4.81 6.12 14.53
N ASP A 54 4.88 6.70 15.71
CA ASP A 54 4.13 7.93 16.00
C ASP A 54 4.67 9.13 15.21
N ASP A 55 5.94 9.08 14.82
CA ASP A 55 6.57 10.07 13.94
C ASP A 55 6.22 9.84 12.46
N LEU A 56 6.26 8.57 11.99
CA LEU A 56 6.14 8.23 10.57
C LEU A 56 4.68 8.06 10.10
N TYR A 57 3.84 7.45 10.95
CA TYR A 57 2.46 7.09 10.58
C TYR A 57 1.62 8.29 10.10
N PRO A 58 1.61 9.46 10.80
CA PRO A 58 0.74 10.57 10.39
C PRO A 58 1.01 11.06 8.98
N ALA A 59 2.26 11.02 8.55
CA ALA A 59 2.63 11.52 7.24
C ALA A 59 2.51 10.46 6.14
N LEU A 60 2.82 9.20 6.43
CA LEU A 60 2.59 8.11 5.48
C LEU A 60 1.11 7.90 5.20
N ASN A 61 0.24 8.00 6.23
CA ASN A 61 -1.21 7.79 6.07
C ASN A 61 -1.91 8.86 5.21
N VAL A 62 -1.33 10.04 5.05
CA VAL A 62 -1.93 11.11 4.23
C VAL A 62 -1.48 11.09 2.78
N LEU A 63 -0.55 10.21 2.38
CA LEU A 63 -0.08 10.09 1.00
C LEU A 63 -1.26 9.75 0.07
N PRO A 64 -1.46 10.52 -1.01
CA PRO A 64 -2.68 10.41 -1.82
C PRO A 64 -2.70 9.21 -2.74
N ASP A 65 -1.52 8.73 -3.17
CA ASP A 65 -1.38 7.74 -4.25
C ASP A 65 -1.80 6.33 -3.84
N GLY A 66 -1.90 6.06 -2.51
CA GLY A 66 -2.37 4.78 -2.01
C GLY A 66 -1.43 3.61 -2.24
N VAL A 67 -0.12 3.87 -2.39
CA VAL A 67 0.91 2.83 -2.50
C VAL A 67 0.95 2.03 -1.20
N SER A 68 0.67 0.74 -1.25
CA SER A 68 0.53 -0.11 -0.06
C SER A 68 1.82 -0.23 0.76
N GLU A 69 2.98 -0.16 0.13
CA GLU A 69 4.28 -0.16 0.82
C GLU A 69 4.59 1.16 1.55
N PHE A 70 3.85 2.24 1.27
CA PHE A 70 4.03 3.53 1.95
C PHE A 70 3.15 3.63 3.21
N THR A 71 3.09 2.55 3.97
CA THR A 71 2.47 2.52 5.30
C THR A 71 3.52 2.19 6.34
N PHE A 72 3.33 2.69 7.56
CA PHE A 72 4.25 2.30 8.65
C PHE A 72 4.20 0.79 8.90
N SER A 73 3.01 0.20 8.86
CA SER A 73 2.85 -1.26 9.05
C SER A 73 3.60 -2.05 7.97
N GLY A 74 3.48 -1.66 6.69
CA GLY A 74 4.21 -2.29 5.59
C GLY A 74 5.74 -2.21 5.77
N LEU A 75 6.25 -1.03 6.12
CA LEU A 75 7.67 -0.84 6.37
C LEU A 75 8.15 -1.67 7.55
N TYR A 76 7.43 -1.64 8.66
CA TYR A 76 7.82 -2.34 9.88
C TYR A 76 7.74 -3.85 9.74
N LEU A 77 6.63 -4.39 9.22
CA LEU A 77 6.39 -5.83 9.14
C LEU A 77 7.34 -6.54 8.16
N PHE A 78 7.73 -5.85 7.10
CA PHE A 78 8.65 -6.41 6.11
C PHE A 78 10.12 -5.98 6.28
N ARG A 79 10.46 -5.24 7.38
CA ARG A 79 11.82 -4.75 7.63
C ARG A 79 12.89 -5.83 7.68
N LYS A 80 12.54 -7.02 8.20
CA LYS A 80 13.47 -8.16 8.26
C LYS A 80 13.59 -8.86 6.91
N THR A 81 12.50 -8.95 6.17
CA THR A 81 12.45 -9.61 4.85
C THR A 81 13.30 -8.86 3.84
N TYR A 82 13.28 -7.52 3.88
CA TYR A 82 13.98 -6.68 2.92
C TYR A 82 15.17 -5.92 3.53
N ASP A 83 15.59 -6.20 4.75
CA ASP A 83 16.62 -5.43 5.49
C ASP A 83 16.36 -3.91 5.41
N TYR A 84 15.10 -3.49 5.65
CA TYR A 84 14.74 -2.08 5.54
C TYR A 84 15.45 -1.22 6.57
N LYS A 85 16.06 -0.16 6.06
CA LYS A 85 16.66 0.91 6.85
C LYS A 85 16.11 2.24 6.37
N ILE A 86 16.04 3.20 7.27
CA ILE A 86 15.49 4.53 7.00
C ILE A 86 16.51 5.63 7.24
N SER A 87 16.47 6.62 6.40
CA SER A 87 17.23 7.87 6.47
C SER A 87 16.34 9.03 6.00
N HIS A 88 16.83 10.26 6.03
CA HIS A 88 16.15 11.36 5.37
C HIS A 88 17.11 12.34 4.73
N VAL A 89 16.61 13.07 3.74
CA VAL A 89 17.25 14.29 3.22
C VAL A 89 16.49 15.47 3.81
N PRO A 90 17.17 16.36 4.55
CA PRO A 90 16.55 17.54 5.14
C PRO A 90 15.69 18.30 4.13
N ASP A 91 14.54 18.79 4.58
CA ASP A 91 13.58 19.57 3.80
C ASP A 91 13.08 18.89 2.49
N THR A 92 13.28 17.56 2.34
CA THR A 92 12.90 16.85 1.13
C THR A 92 12.01 15.66 1.43
N THR A 93 12.59 14.51 1.85
CA THR A 93 11.82 13.26 2.06
C THR A 93 12.61 12.24 2.87
N ALA A 94 11.92 11.25 3.42
CA ALA A 94 12.55 10.04 3.91
C ALA A 94 13.06 9.17 2.75
N ILE A 95 14.12 8.43 3.00
CA ILE A 95 14.69 7.41 2.12
C ILE A 95 14.59 6.07 2.84
N ILE A 96 13.97 5.11 2.21
CA ILE A 96 13.97 3.73 2.67
C ILE A 96 14.90 2.92 1.76
N SER A 97 15.94 2.33 2.35
CA SER A 97 16.84 1.39 1.69
C SER A 97 16.40 -0.02 2.00
N GLY A 98 16.50 -0.93 1.04
CA GLY A 98 16.18 -2.34 1.20
C GLY A 98 17.05 -3.26 0.36
N LEU A 99 16.94 -4.57 0.61
CA LEU A 99 17.66 -5.63 -0.10
C LEU A 99 16.66 -6.66 -0.63
N LYS A 100 16.75 -7.03 -1.91
CA LYS A 100 15.97 -8.10 -2.52
C LYS A 100 16.85 -8.88 -3.50
N ASN A 101 16.93 -10.19 -3.34
CA ASN A 101 17.71 -11.09 -4.21
C ASN A 101 19.19 -10.69 -4.36
N GLY A 102 19.78 -10.13 -3.30
CA GLY A 102 21.18 -9.66 -3.33
C GLY A 102 21.36 -8.25 -3.91
N GLU A 103 20.33 -7.61 -4.43
CA GLU A 103 20.37 -6.25 -4.96
C GLU A 103 19.79 -5.25 -3.95
N ARG A 104 20.56 -4.18 -3.67
CA ARG A 104 20.04 -3.06 -2.88
C ARG A 104 19.16 -2.18 -3.73
N PHE A 105 18.07 -1.73 -3.14
CA PHE A 105 17.17 -0.75 -3.73
C PHE A 105 16.81 0.32 -2.70
N PHE A 106 16.29 1.44 -3.17
CA PHE A 106 15.70 2.46 -2.30
C PHE A 106 14.36 2.93 -2.83
N PHE A 107 13.60 3.61 -1.99
CA PHE A 107 12.42 4.36 -2.41
C PHE A 107 12.17 5.57 -1.50
N THR A 108 11.40 6.51 -2.02
CA THR A 108 11.09 7.79 -1.38
C THR A 108 9.58 8.04 -1.41
N PRO A 109 8.89 8.06 -0.26
CA PRO A 109 7.43 8.16 -0.24
C PRO A 109 6.88 9.49 -0.74
N CYS A 110 7.58 10.60 -0.49
CA CYS A 110 7.00 11.93 -0.66
C CYS A 110 7.51 12.69 -1.89
N ALA A 111 8.77 12.55 -2.26
CA ALA A 111 9.37 13.35 -3.32
C ALA A 111 10.48 12.59 -4.06
N VAL A 112 10.81 13.08 -5.24
CA VAL A 112 12.02 12.66 -5.96
C VAL A 112 13.21 13.50 -5.46
N LEU A 113 14.31 12.82 -5.25
CA LEU A 113 15.52 13.42 -4.70
C LEU A 113 16.24 14.33 -5.72
N PRO A 114 17.01 15.33 -5.24
CA PRO A 114 17.93 16.07 -6.07
C PRO A 114 18.93 15.15 -6.78
N GLU A 115 19.36 15.52 -8.00
CA GLU A 115 20.20 14.68 -8.87
C GLU A 115 21.48 14.22 -8.18
N GLY A 116 22.23 15.10 -7.52
CA GLY A 116 23.45 14.73 -6.81
C GLY A 116 23.24 13.78 -5.63
N THR A 117 22.01 13.72 -5.05
CA THR A 117 21.66 12.72 -4.04
C THR A 117 21.27 11.39 -4.70
N LEU A 118 20.57 11.44 -5.84
CA LEU A 118 20.27 10.24 -6.64
C LEU A 118 21.54 9.56 -7.12
N GLU A 119 22.52 10.31 -7.62
CA GLU A 119 23.82 9.78 -8.07
C GLU A 119 24.55 9.04 -6.95
N ARG A 120 24.60 9.63 -5.74
CA ARG A 120 25.20 8.97 -4.57
C ARG A 120 24.46 7.71 -4.15
N LEU A 121 23.12 7.70 -4.19
CA LEU A 121 22.33 6.51 -3.87
C LEU A 121 22.55 5.40 -4.89
N PHE A 122 22.60 5.73 -6.17
CA PHE A 122 22.86 4.76 -7.23
C PHE A 122 24.30 4.22 -7.27
N ALA A 123 25.23 4.82 -6.51
CA ALA A 123 26.54 4.20 -6.30
C ALA A 123 26.45 2.88 -5.50
N ASP A 124 25.45 2.76 -4.59
CA ASP A 124 25.27 1.62 -3.69
C ASP A 124 23.96 0.85 -3.93
N HIS A 125 23.04 1.37 -4.75
CA HIS A 125 21.73 0.79 -4.99
C HIS A 125 21.53 0.54 -6.49
N ALA A 126 20.99 -0.63 -6.82
CA ALA A 126 20.76 -1.06 -8.20
C ALA A 126 19.59 -0.30 -8.87
N TYR A 127 18.58 0.08 -8.10
CA TYR A 127 17.39 0.77 -8.60
C TYR A 127 16.61 1.48 -7.49
N GLN A 128 15.88 2.53 -7.88
CA GLN A 128 14.80 3.09 -7.08
C GLN A 128 13.52 2.29 -7.35
N LYS A 129 12.80 1.90 -6.32
CA LYS A 129 11.54 1.15 -6.38
C LYS A 129 10.36 2.06 -5.98
N ASN A 130 9.16 1.63 -6.31
CA ASN A 130 7.89 2.22 -5.84
C ASN A 130 7.72 3.73 -6.12
N MET A 131 8.37 4.29 -7.16
CA MET A 131 8.01 5.62 -7.62
C MET A 131 6.52 5.60 -7.99
N SER A 132 5.71 6.47 -7.39
CA SER A 132 4.27 6.52 -7.65
C SER A 132 3.95 7.09 -9.02
N GLU A 133 2.71 6.89 -9.52
CA GLU A 133 2.28 7.48 -10.78
C GLU A 133 2.33 9.02 -10.75
N THR A 134 1.98 9.63 -9.60
CA THR A 134 2.10 11.08 -9.41
C THR A 134 3.55 11.54 -9.48
N GLN A 135 4.46 10.90 -8.77
CA GLN A 135 5.90 11.20 -8.86
C GLN A 135 6.43 11.02 -10.29
N CYS A 136 6.06 9.91 -10.94
CA CYS A 136 6.47 9.62 -12.31
C CYS A 136 5.97 10.68 -13.30
N SER A 137 4.73 11.12 -13.20
CA SER A 137 4.15 12.13 -14.09
C SER A 137 4.85 13.48 -14.00
N HIS A 138 5.39 13.82 -12.84
CA HIS A 138 6.11 15.09 -12.61
C HIS A 138 7.58 15.02 -12.96
N GLU A 139 8.23 13.87 -12.75
CA GLU A 139 9.69 13.78 -12.73
C GLU A 139 10.28 12.95 -13.89
N ARG A 140 9.46 12.18 -14.59
CA ARG A 140 9.93 11.24 -15.61
C ARG A 140 10.79 11.92 -16.67
N LEU A 141 10.33 13.03 -17.23
CA LEU A 141 11.06 13.75 -18.29
C LEU A 141 12.41 14.21 -17.79
N ARG A 142 12.47 14.84 -16.60
CA ARG A 142 13.71 15.29 -15.98
C ARG A 142 14.69 14.14 -15.73
N LEU A 143 14.20 13.00 -15.25
CA LEU A 143 15.03 11.83 -15.00
C LEU A 143 15.58 11.24 -16.31
N GLU A 144 14.73 11.11 -17.35
CA GLU A 144 15.14 10.57 -18.64
C GLU A 144 16.12 11.50 -19.36
N GLU A 145 15.94 12.82 -19.32
CA GLU A 145 16.89 13.82 -19.82
C GLU A 145 18.23 13.78 -19.07
N ALA A 146 18.20 13.51 -17.77
CA ALA A 146 19.40 13.28 -16.97
C ALA A 146 20.05 11.91 -17.22
N GLY A 147 19.48 11.05 -18.07
CA GLY A 147 20.04 9.76 -18.49
C GLY A 147 19.58 8.56 -17.65
N TYR A 148 18.66 8.74 -16.68
CA TYR A 148 18.07 7.63 -15.94
C TYR A 148 17.02 6.91 -16.79
N GLN A 149 16.80 5.61 -16.52
CA GLN A 149 15.74 4.83 -17.17
C GLN A 149 14.55 4.69 -16.24
N VAL A 150 13.36 5.14 -16.65
CA VAL A 150 12.10 5.01 -15.88
C VAL A 150 11.22 3.96 -16.56
N VAL A 151 10.90 2.89 -15.84
CA VAL A 151 10.09 1.76 -16.36
C VAL A 151 8.92 1.43 -15.46
N GLU A 152 7.81 0.99 -16.03
CA GLU A 152 6.68 0.46 -15.27
C GLU A 152 7.07 -0.83 -14.54
N ASP A 153 6.70 -0.93 -13.27
CA ASP A 153 6.89 -2.12 -12.44
C ASP A 153 5.57 -2.87 -12.27
N ARG A 154 5.04 -3.42 -13.37
CA ARG A 154 3.71 -4.03 -13.43
C ARG A 154 3.47 -5.10 -12.38
N ASP A 155 4.47 -5.90 -12.03
CA ASP A 155 4.36 -6.98 -11.05
C ASP A 155 4.13 -6.46 -9.62
N ASN A 156 4.48 -5.21 -9.38
CA ASN A 156 4.28 -4.51 -8.10
C ASN A 156 3.09 -3.53 -8.11
N PHE A 157 2.26 -3.47 -9.15
CA PHE A 157 1.04 -2.66 -9.12
C PHE A 157 0.06 -3.18 -8.08
N ASP A 158 -0.49 -2.27 -7.24
CA ASP A 158 -1.57 -2.65 -6.35
C ASP A 158 -2.89 -2.70 -7.10
N TYR A 159 -3.70 -3.69 -6.77
CA TYR A 159 -5.05 -3.85 -7.29
C TYR A 159 -6.04 -3.05 -6.44
N VAL A 160 -6.73 -2.12 -7.07
CA VAL A 160 -7.73 -1.27 -6.43
C VAL A 160 -9.13 -1.67 -6.88
N TYR A 161 -10.04 -1.83 -5.93
CA TYR A 161 -11.43 -2.19 -6.16
C TYR A 161 -12.34 -1.15 -5.54
N ASP A 162 -13.48 -0.87 -6.18
CA ASP A 162 -14.55 -0.17 -5.50
C ASP A 162 -15.09 -1.05 -4.36
N ARG A 163 -15.14 -0.51 -3.14
CA ARG A 163 -15.60 -1.25 -1.95
C ARG A 163 -17.03 -1.75 -2.14
N LYS A 164 -17.90 -0.95 -2.78
CA LYS A 164 -19.28 -1.32 -3.03
C LYS A 164 -19.38 -2.53 -3.95
N ASP A 165 -18.56 -2.58 -5.01
CA ASP A 165 -18.54 -3.71 -5.93
C ASP A 165 -18.13 -5.01 -5.24
N LEU A 166 -17.11 -4.97 -4.36
CA LEU A 166 -16.71 -6.12 -3.56
C LEU A 166 -17.77 -6.52 -2.55
N ALA A 167 -18.44 -5.55 -1.92
CA ALA A 167 -19.48 -5.79 -0.92
C ALA A 167 -20.77 -6.38 -1.52
N GLU A 168 -21.16 -5.95 -2.71
CA GLU A 168 -22.41 -6.36 -3.34
C GLU A 168 -22.23 -7.51 -4.34
N LEU A 169 -21.08 -7.58 -5.01
CA LEU A 169 -20.79 -8.48 -6.13
C LEU A 169 -21.91 -8.45 -7.19
N SER A 170 -22.46 -7.25 -7.49
CA SER A 170 -23.60 -7.07 -8.36
C SER A 170 -23.29 -7.32 -9.84
N GLY A 171 -24.32 -7.65 -10.64
CA GLY A 171 -24.19 -7.83 -12.08
C GLY A 171 -23.62 -9.17 -12.54
N SER A 172 -23.57 -9.37 -13.86
CA SER A 172 -23.13 -10.63 -14.49
C SER A 172 -21.62 -10.90 -14.33
N ALA A 173 -20.83 -9.83 -14.25
CA ALA A 173 -19.37 -9.92 -14.11
C ALA A 173 -18.94 -10.69 -12.83
N TYR A 174 -19.74 -10.62 -11.77
CA TYR A 174 -19.47 -11.26 -10.49
C TYR A 174 -20.22 -12.58 -10.26
N HIS A 175 -20.96 -13.08 -11.28
CA HIS A 175 -21.80 -14.28 -11.13
C HIS A 175 -21.04 -15.47 -10.53
N LYS A 176 -19.81 -15.77 -11.01
CA LYS A 176 -19.00 -16.87 -10.48
C LYS A 176 -18.62 -16.66 -9.00
N LYS A 177 -18.35 -15.41 -8.60
CA LYS A 177 -17.99 -15.08 -7.22
C LYS A 177 -19.19 -15.21 -6.30
N ARG A 178 -20.36 -14.67 -6.70
CA ARG A 178 -21.60 -14.86 -5.95
C ARG A 178 -21.98 -16.32 -5.77
N ASN A 179 -21.81 -17.15 -6.81
CA ASN A 179 -22.10 -18.58 -6.69
C ASN A 179 -21.22 -19.26 -5.63
N LEU A 180 -19.95 -18.89 -5.52
CA LEU A 180 -19.06 -19.42 -4.50
C LEU A 180 -19.43 -18.91 -3.10
N VAL A 181 -19.79 -17.63 -2.97
CA VAL A 181 -20.31 -17.06 -1.71
C VAL A 181 -21.61 -17.77 -1.31
N ASN A 182 -22.56 -17.90 -2.24
CA ASN A 182 -23.83 -18.61 -1.97
C ASN A 182 -23.61 -20.09 -1.59
N ALA A 183 -22.65 -20.75 -2.24
CA ALA A 183 -22.28 -22.12 -1.89
C ALA A 183 -21.76 -22.21 -0.45
N PHE A 184 -20.94 -21.24 -0.01
CA PHE A 184 -20.46 -21.15 1.36
C PHE A 184 -21.63 -20.90 2.33
N LEU A 185 -22.45 -19.89 2.08
CA LEU A 185 -23.58 -19.52 2.94
C LEU A 185 -24.63 -20.64 3.09
N ASN A 186 -24.82 -21.42 2.04
CA ASN A 186 -25.77 -22.55 2.07
C ASN A 186 -25.20 -23.81 2.75
N SER A 187 -23.87 -23.92 2.89
CA SER A 187 -23.22 -25.13 3.39
C SER A 187 -22.76 -25.02 4.83
N TYR A 188 -22.56 -23.79 5.34
CA TYR A 188 -21.91 -23.59 6.63
C TYR A 188 -22.64 -22.54 7.47
N SER A 189 -22.71 -22.77 8.78
CA SER A 189 -23.04 -21.74 9.77
C SER A 189 -21.79 -20.91 10.05
N TYR A 190 -21.90 -19.59 10.02
CA TYR A 190 -20.75 -18.72 10.22
C TYR A 190 -21.02 -17.61 11.22
N GLU A 191 -19.95 -17.11 11.82
CA GLU A 191 -19.94 -15.93 12.67
C GLU A 191 -18.75 -15.04 12.25
N GLN A 192 -18.94 -13.72 12.27
CA GLN A 192 -17.87 -12.74 12.08
C GLN A 192 -17.70 -11.94 13.37
N LYS A 193 -16.44 -11.84 13.83
CA LYS A 193 -16.06 -11.00 14.97
C LYS A 193 -15.02 -9.98 14.53
N THR A 194 -15.08 -8.77 15.08
CA THR A 194 -13.98 -7.82 14.96
C THR A 194 -12.74 -8.42 15.60
N LEU A 195 -11.58 -8.23 14.99
CA LEU A 195 -10.31 -8.61 15.58
C LEU A 195 -10.06 -7.80 16.84
N ASP A 196 -9.90 -8.46 17.94
CA ASP A 196 -9.60 -7.90 19.26
C ASP A 196 -8.66 -8.83 20.04
N ARG A 197 -8.33 -8.45 21.28
CA ARG A 197 -7.45 -9.24 22.16
C ARG A 197 -7.98 -10.65 22.48
N HIS A 198 -9.27 -10.90 22.33
CA HIS A 198 -9.87 -12.21 22.61
C HIS A 198 -9.87 -13.11 21.38
N SER A 199 -9.92 -12.53 20.18
CA SER A 199 -9.98 -13.25 18.91
C SER A 199 -8.62 -13.33 18.17
N VAL A 200 -7.59 -12.60 18.63
CA VAL A 200 -6.27 -12.63 18.00
C VAL A 200 -5.62 -14.02 18.03
N SER A 201 -5.82 -14.80 19.09
CA SER A 201 -5.32 -16.17 19.17
C SER A 201 -5.96 -17.08 18.13
N ASP A 202 -7.24 -16.87 17.83
CA ASP A 202 -7.98 -17.61 16.82
C ASP A 202 -7.49 -17.26 15.40
N ALA A 203 -7.19 -15.98 15.15
CA ALA A 203 -6.56 -15.56 13.89
C ALA A 203 -5.15 -16.17 13.71
N ILE A 204 -4.35 -16.28 14.77
CA ILE A 204 -3.06 -16.96 14.74
C ILE A 204 -3.24 -18.46 14.45
N HIS A 205 -4.23 -19.11 15.06
CA HIS A 205 -4.57 -20.51 14.74
C HIS A 205 -4.89 -20.71 13.25
N VAL A 206 -5.69 -19.82 12.66
CA VAL A 206 -5.98 -19.86 11.22
C VAL A 206 -4.70 -19.66 10.39
N LEU A 207 -3.81 -18.74 10.79
CA LEU A 207 -2.54 -18.50 10.11
C LEU A 207 -1.63 -19.74 10.17
N ASP A 208 -1.53 -20.39 11.33
CA ASP A 208 -0.73 -21.59 11.51
C ASP A 208 -1.27 -22.74 10.64
N ALA A 209 -2.59 -22.98 10.64
CA ALA A 209 -3.24 -23.98 9.78
C ALA A 209 -3.05 -23.68 8.28
N TRP A 210 -3.17 -22.41 7.88
CA TRP A 210 -2.92 -21.98 6.51
C TRP A 210 -1.49 -22.30 6.06
N ARG A 211 -0.50 -22.05 6.92
CA ARG A 211 0.91 -22.35 6.65
C ARG A 211 1.14 -23.84 6.45
N GLU A 212 0.55 -24.67 7.31
CA GLU A 212 0.62 -26.13 7.21
C GLU A 212 0.02 -26.64 5.89
N GLU A 213 -1.18 -26.13 5.52
CA GLU A 213 -1.84 -26.50 4.25
C GLU A 213 -1.01 -26.09 3.02
N LYS A 214 -0.35 -24.93 3.07
CA LYS A 214 0.43 -24.42 1.92
C LYS A 214 1.82 -25.02 1.83
N GLY A 215 2.40 -25.48 2.93
CA GLY A 215 3.75 -26.00 2.99
C GLY A 215 4.84 -24.98 2.67
N ILE A 216 4.52 -23.68 2.75
CA ILE A 216 5.44 -22.56 2.50
C ILE A 216 5.27 -21.49 3.59
N ASP A 217 6.34 -20.77 3.89
CA ASP A 217 6.28 -19.66 4.85
C ASP A 217 5.61 -18.42 4.25
N GLY A 218 5.97 -18.05 3.02
CA GLY A 218 5.44 -16.85 2.38
C GLY A 218 5.60 -15.61 3.26
N ASP A 219 4.48 -14.99 3.60
CA ASP A 219 4.37 -13.82 4.47
C ASP A 219 4.03 -14.16 5.94
N TYR A 220 4.14 -15.44 6.33
CA TYR A 220 3.73 -15.94 7.65
C TYR A 220 4.32 -15.14 8.82
N ASN A 221 5.62 -14.86 8.80
CA ASN A 221 6.27 -14.14 9.91
C ASN A 221 5.76 -12.70 10.03
N ALA A 222 5.54 -12.01 8.91
CA ALA A 222 4.97 -10.67 8.88
C ALA A 222 3.52 -10.68 9.36
N ALA A 223 2.71 -11.64 8.91
CA ALA A 223 1.33 -11.82 9.32
C ALA A 223 1.19 -12.13 10.82
N LYS A 224 2.07 -12.99 11.36
CA LYS A 224 2.09 -13.32 12.79
C LYS A 224 2.49 -12.13 13.66
N GLU A 225 3.51 -11.38 13.24
CA GLU A 225 3.93 -10.15 13.92
C GLU A 225 2.82 -9.08 13.85
N ALA A 226 2.13 -8.96 12.70
CA ALA A 226 1.00 -8.06 12.53
C ALA A 226 -0.16 -8.37 13.49
N LEU A 227 -0.55 -9.65 13.62
CA LEU A 227 -1.58 -10.08 14.56
C LEU A 227 -1.19 -9.80 16.01
N GLY A 228 0.09 -9.98 16.38
CA GLY A 228 0.57 -9.69 17.73
C GLY A 228 0.68 -8.20 18.07
N LEU A 229 0.72 -7.32 17.05
CA LEU A 229 0.93 -5.89 17.21
C LEU A 229 -0.18 -5.04 16.56
N TYR A 230 -1.33 -5.63 16.19
CA TYR A 230 -2.36 -4.97 15.39
C TYR A 230 -2.84 -3.63 16.01
N GLU A 231 -3.06 -3.58 17.33
CA GLU A 231 -3.43 -2.33 18.04
C GLU A 231 -2.30 -1.29 17.92
N LYS A 232 -1.05 -1.72 18.18
CA LYS A 232 0.12 -0.84 18.16
C LYS A 232 0.43 -0.31 16.77
N LEU A 233 0.13 -1.09 15.72
CA LEU A 233 0.26 -0.71 14.33
C LEU A 233 -0.96 0.10 13.82
N GLY A 234 -2.08 0.12 14.57
CA GLY A 234 -3.32 0.78 14.16
C GLY A 234 -4.08 0.00 13.08
N MET A 235 -3.83 -1.31 13.02
CA MET A 235 -4.50 -2.19 12.05
C MET A 235 -5.88 -2.60 12.55
N GLN A 236 -6.78 -2.89 11.60
CA GLN A 236 -8.15 -3.31 11.83
C GLN A 236 -8.41 -4.61 11.09
N GLY A 237 -9.22 -5.49 11.67
CA GLY A 237 -9.47 -6.78 11.05
C GLY A 237 -10.73 -7.47 11.55
N ALA A 238 -11.00 -8.64 10.99
CA ALA A 238 -12.08 -9.51 11.40
C ALA A 238 -11.60 -10.97 11.39
N VAL A 239 -12.15 -11.76 12.31
CA VAL A 239 -12.01 -13.22 12.36
C VAL A 239 -13.34 -13.84 12.02
N TYR A 240 -13.31 -14.89 11.22
CA TYR A 240 -14.48 -15.61 10.74
C TYR A 240 -14.45 -17.03 11.27
N TYR A 241 -15.59 -17.46 11.81
CA TYR A 241 -15.79 -18.79 12.38
C TYR A 241 -16.75 -19.57 11.50
N VAL A 242 -16.50 -20.85 11.36
CA VAL A 242 -17.40 -21.81 10.70
C VAL A 242 -17.72 -22.91 11.70
N ASP A 243 -19.01 -23.11 11.96
CA ASP A 243 -19.51 -24.08 12.95
C ASP A 243 -18.79 -23.93 14.32
N GLY A 244 -18.60 -22.66 14.73
CA GLY A 244 -17.96 -22.29 15.99
C GLY A 244 -16.44 -22.43 16.02
N LYS A 245 -15.77 -22.80 14.91
CA LYS A 245 -14.31 -22.94 14.81
C LYS A 245 -13.71 -21.80 13.99
N PRO A 246 -12.54 -21.25 14.39
CA PRO A 246 -11.82 -20.26 13.59
C PRO A 246 -11.51 -20.81 12.19
N ALA A 247 -11.87 -20.07 11.15
CA ALA A 247 -11.75 -20.55 9.78
C ALA A 247 -11.05 -19.57 8.84
N ALA A 248 -11.12 -18.26 9.12
CA ALA A 248 -10.44 -17.25 8.32
C ALA A 248 -10.23 -15.95 9.11
N TYR A 249 -9.33 -15.09 8.61
CA TYR A 249 -9.23 -13.70 9.06
C TYR A 249 -8.83 -12.78 7.90
N ALA A 250 -9.15 -11.50 8.07
CA ALA A 250 -8.65 -10.40 7.25
C ALA A 250 -8.09 -9.30 8.16
N LEU A 251 -6.97 -8.67 7.77
CA LEU A 251 -6.27 -7.65 8.54
C LEU A 251 -5.69 -6.60 7.60
N GLY A 252 -5.84 -5.33 7.94
CA GLY A 252 -5.32 -4.23 7.15
C GLY A 252 -5.43 -2.89 7.87
N GLU A 253 -5.29 -1.80 7.14
CA GLU A 253 -5.34 -0.45 7.69
C GLU A 253 -5.94 0.56 6.70
N PRO A 254 -6.59 1.64 7.18
CA PRO A 254 -6.98 2.75 6.33
C PRO A 254 -5.75 3.52 5.86
N ILE A 255 -5.73 3.89 4.57
CA ILE A 255 -4.68 4.68 3.91
C ILE A 255 -5.29 5.83 3.12
N SER A 256 -4.47 6.73 2.59
CA SER A 256 -4.92 7.85 1.75
C SER A 256 -6.01 8.69 2.42
N LYS A 257 -5.76 9.14 3.66
CA LYS A 257 -6.73 9.88 4.49
C LYS A 257 -8.04 9.10 4.71
N ALA A 258 -7.93 7.79 4.92
CA ALA A 258 -9.05 6.87 5.10
C ALA A 258 -10.06 6.84 3.92
N ARG A 259 -9.64 7.19 2.70
CA ARG A 259 -10.44 6.97 1.48
C ARG A 259 -10.31 5.56 0.93
N MET A 260 -9.21 4.90 1.27
CA MET A 260 -8.85 3.56 0.83
C MET A 260 -8.50 2.71 2.05
N PHE A 261 -8.76 1.42 1.96
CA PHE A 261 -8.33 0.44 2.95
C PHE A 261 -7.37 -0.56 2.29
N ALA A 262 -6.16 -0.67 2.82
CA ALA A 262 -5.20 -1.68 2.39
C ALA A 262 -5.43 -2.98 3.16
N VAL A 263 -5.72 -4.07 2.46
CA VAL A 263 -5.81 -5.41 3.03
C VAL A 263 -4.44 -6.08 2.89
N HIS A 264 -3.69 -6.12 3.99
CA HIS A 264 -2.35 -6.68 4.01
C HIS A 264 -2.36 -8.20 4.12
N PHE A 265 -3.26 -8.74 4.93
CA PHE A 265 -3.33 -10.18 5.17
C PHE A 265 -4.79 -10.66 5.09
N GLU A 266 -5.00 -11.69 4.29
CA GLU A 266 -6.25 -12.42 4.18
C GLU A 266 -5.92 -13.91 4.09
N LYS A 267 -6.25 -14.66 5.13
CA LYS A 267 -5.94 -16.09 5.23
C LYS A 267 -7.20 -16.87 5.59
N ALA A 268 -7.31 -18.07 5.02
CA ALA A 268 -8.41 -18.98 5.33
C ALA A 268 -7.96 -20.43 5.24
N ILE A 269 -8.59 -21.31 6.03
CA ILE A 269 -8.43 -22.76 5.98
C ILE A 269 -9.17 -23.27 4.74
N GLY A 270 -8.46 -23.96 3.85
CA GLY A 270 -8.90 -24.28 2.48
C GLY A 270 -10.03 -25.29 2.38
N GLN A 271 -10.33 -26.04 3.45
CA GLN A 271 -11.39 -27.07 3.48
C GLN A 271 -12.80 -26.52 3.23
N TYR A 272 -13.06 -25.24 3.47
CA TYR A 272 -14.38 -24.62 3.33
C TYR A 272 -14.57 -24.03 1.93
N LYS A 273 -15.39 -24.66 1.11
CA LYS A 273 -15.64 -24.21 -0.26
C LYS A 273 -16.22 -22.80 -0.29
N GLY A 274 -15.56 -21.88 -1.01
CA GLY A 274 -16.02 -20.51 -1.19
C GLY A 274 -15.62 -19.54 -0.08
N ILE A 275 -14.87 -19.97 0.95
CA ILE A 275 -14.51 -19.15 2.10
C ILE A 275 -13.74 -17.87 1.69
N TYR A 276 -12.78 -17.95 0.77
CA TYR A 276 -12.06 -16.76 0.32
C TYR A 276 -12.97 -15.72 -0.37
N GLN A 277 -13.99 -16.18 -1.13
CA GLN A 277 -14.93 -15.29 -1.76
C GLN A 277 -15.88 -14.67 -0.71
N PHE A 278 -16.29 -15.46 0.26
CA PHE A 278 -17.12 -15.01 1.36
C PHE A 278 -16.42 -13.96 2.22
N ILE A 279 -15.21 -14.22 2.72
CA ILE A 279 -14.50 -13.26 3.58
C ILE A 279 -14.16 -11.97 2.85
N ASN A 280 -13.82 -12.04 1.56
CA ASN A 280 -13.59 -10.87 0.74
C ASN A 280 -14.84 -9.97 0.66
N GLN A 281 -16.02 -10.55 0.43
CA GLN A 281 -17.28 -9.82 0.42
C GLN A 281 -17.64 -9.32 1.81
N ALA A 282 -17.63 -10.18 2.82
CA ALA A 282 -18.03 -9.85 4.19
C ALA A 282 -17.14 -8.76 4.81
N PHE A 283 -15.82 -8.80 4.55
CA PHE A 283 -14.93 -7.77 5.00
C PHE A 283 -15.21 -6.42 4.32
N ALA A 284 -15.43 -6.41 3.00
CA ALA A 284 -15.79 -5.19 2.28
C ALA A 284 -17.13 -4.60 2.74
N GLN A 285 -18.10 -5.44 3.13
CA GLN A 285 -19.37 -5.02 3.74
C GLN A 285 -19.19 -4.38 5.12
N ALA A 286 -18.27 -4.92 5.93
CA ALA A 286 -18.00 -4.44 7.28
C ALA A 286 -17.19 -3.11 7.31
N LEU A 287 -16.49 -2.76 6.23
CA LEU A 287 -15.75 -1.51 6.16
C LEU A 287 -16.70 -0.30 6.19
N PRO A 288 -16.32 0.78 6.91
CA PRO A 288 -17.12 2.00 6.99
C PRO A 288 -17.43 2.59 5.60
N ALA A 289 -18.61 3.21 5.45
CA ALA A 289 -19.11 3.73 4.17
C ALA A 289 -18.21 4.81 3.54
N HIS A 290 -17.44 5.55 4.34
CA HIS A 290 -16.50 6.56 3.84
C HIS A 290 -15.26 5.96 3.16
N ILE A 291 -14.93 4.68 3.43
CA ILE A 291 -13.94 3.92 2.68
C ILE A 291 -14.53 3.64 1.30
N ARG A 292 -13.99 4.28 0.29
CA ARG A 292 -14.45 4.11 -1.10
C ARG A 292 -13.79 2.96 -1.81
N TYR A 293 -12.50 2.78 -1.58
CA TYR A 293 -11.68 1.81 -2.28
C TYR A 293 -11.05 0.80 -1.35
N VAL A 294 -10.82 -0.42 -1.87
CA VAL A 294 -10.03 -1.47 -1.21
C VAL A 294 -8.80 -1.74 -2.08
N ASN A 295 -7.63 -1.52 -1.51
CA ASN A 295 -6.34 -1.91 -2.08
C ASN A 295 -6.01 -3.33 -1.60
N ARG A 296 -5.83 -4.26 -2.51
CA ARG A 296 -5.48 -5.65 -2.22
C ARG A 296 -4.06 -5.99 -2.66
N GLU A 297 -3.18 -5.01 -2.70
CA GLU A 297 -1.76 -5.14 -2.97
C GLU A 297 -1.40 -5.82 -4.30
N GLN A 298 -0.15 -6.23 -4.46
CA GLN A 298 0.47 -6.68 -5.70
C GLN A 298 0.17 -8.15 -6.00
N ASP A 299 0.42 -8.56 -7.25
CA ASP A 299 0.51 -9.97 -7.64
C ASP A 299 1.95 -10.53 -7.65
N LEU A 300 2.95 -9.66 -7.52
CA LEU A 300 4.39 -9.99 -7.47
C LEU A 300 4.88 -10.83 -8.66
N GLY A 301 4.18 -10.79 -9.81
CA GLY A 301 4.48 -11.58 -11.00
C GLY A 301 3.91 -13.01 -10.95
N ASP A 302 3.20 -13.41 -9.88
CA ASP A 302 2.53 -14.71 -9.82
C ASP A 302 1.28 -14.72 -10.73
N ALA A 303 1.30 -15.58 -11.76
CA ALA A 303 0.24 -15.64 -12.76
C ALA A 303 -1.11 -16.10 -12.18
N GLY A 304 -1.10 -17.00 -11.20
CA GLY A 304 -2.30 -17.49 -10.52
C GLY A 304 -2.93 -16.40 -9.66
N LEU A 305 -2.11 -15.69 -8.87
CA LEU A 305 -2.56 -14.56 -8.05
C LEU A 305 -3.05 -13.41 -8.93
N ARG A 306 -2.36 -13.09 -10.03
CA ARG A 306 -2.78 -12.12 -11.04
C ARG A 306 -4.15 -12.46 -11.59
N GLN A 307 -4.34 -13.70 -12.05
CA GLN A 307 -5.63 -14.16 -12.55
C GLN A 307 -6.71 -14.06 -11.48
N ALA A 308 -6.45 -14.52 -10.26
CA ALA A 308 -7.40 -14.45 -9.16
C ALA A 308 -7.85 -13.01 -8.89
N LYS A 309 -6.90 -12.05 -8.78
CA LYS A 309 -7.17 -10.62 -8.56
C LYS A 309 -7.95 -10.02 -9.73
N MET A 310 -7.56 -10.27 -10.98
CA MET A 310 -8.27 -9.77 -12.17
C MET A 310 -9.72 -10.25 -12.27
N THR A 311 -10.04 -11.46 -11.77
CA THR A 311 -11.43 -11.97 -11.77
C THR A 311 -12.38 -11.21 -10.85
N TYR A 312 -11.86 -10.39 -9.94
CA TYR A 312 -12.66 -9.46 -9.13
C TYR A 312 -12.86 -8.09 -9.77
N ARG A 313 -12.44 -7.91 -11.03
CA ARG A 313 -12.66 -6.69 -11.82
C ARG A 313 -12.16 -5.44 -11.11
N PRO A 314 -10.85 -5.27 -10.95
CA PRO A 314 -10.31 -4.07 -10.33
C PRO A 314 -10.81 -2.81 -11.04
N SER A 315 -11.21 -1.81 -10.28
CA SER A 315 -11.60 -0.49 -10.79
C SER A 315 -10.41 0.35 -11.26
N GLY A 316 -9.20 -0.04 -10.83
CA GLY A 316 -7.95 0.60 -11.19
C GLY A 316 -6.74 -0.08 -10.58
N PHE A 317 -5.60 0.57 -10.76
CA PHE A 317 -4.32 0.15 -10.20
C PHE A 317 -3.62 1.34 -9.56
N VAL A 318 -2.94 1.10 -8.45
CA VAL A 318 -1.87 1.99 -8.00
C VAL A 318 -0.62 1.59 -8.78
N LYS A 319 -0.31 2.36 -9.81
CA LYS A 319 0.86 2.09 -10.65
C LYS A 319 2.13 2.48 -9.95
N LYS A 320 3.17 1.71 -10.17
CA LYS A 320 4.50 1.89 -9.61
C LYS A 320 5.55 1.81 -10.69
N TYR A 321 6.61 2.55 -10.52
CA TYR A 321 7.71 2.63 -11.48
C TYR A 321 9.03 2.35 -10.78
N ARG A 322 9.98 1.85 -11.56
CA ARG A 322 11.39 1.75 -11.17
C ARG A 322 12.21 2.77 -11.92
N VAL A 323 13.20 3.30 -11.24
CA VAL A 323 14.24 4.13 -11.87
C VAL A 323 15.56 3.38 -11.76
N TYR A 324 16.25 3.25 -12.88
CA TYR A 324 17.58 2.67 -12.95
C TYR A 324 18.62 3.74 -13.21
N PRO A 325 19.88 3.51 -12.73
CA PRO A 325 20.95 4.47 -12.93
C PRO A 325 21.27 4.70 -14.41
N LYS A 326 21.96 5.80 -14.68
CA LYS A 326 22.57 6.11 -15.99
C LYS A 326 23.46 4.94 -16.43
N ARG A 327 23.37 4.56 -17.69
CA ARG A 327 24.25 3.56 -18.30
C ARG A 327 25.58 4.19 -18.69
#